data_0de3c4cadf2c70b891cbfb756a34acc4
#
_entry.id   0de3c4cadf2c70b891cbfb756a34acc4
#
_cell.length_a   1.000
_cell.length_b   1.000
_cell.length_c   1.000
_cell.angle_alpha   90.00
_cell.angle_beta   90.00
_cell.angle_gamma   90.00
#
_symmetry.space_group_name_H-M   'P 1'
#
loop_
_entity.id
_entity.type
_entity.pdbx_description
1 polymer ?
#
loop_
_entity_poly.entity_id
_entity_poly.type
_entity_poly.pdbx_seq_one_letter_code
_entity_poly.pdbx_strand_id
1 'polypeptide(L)'
;LLYRSKDTMSCILGLLLVVSASVAYATSFIKKSNSGICHPPESSWYDRTEDYEAFDSIAACIESGGRLPKAMSLSLHASTRHEETGNRSQPSYERERFGAGWADVDGDCQESRAEALIETSSTPVRFSDSRRCRVIAGRWVSPFTGQVIQNSADIDIDHVVPLRWAWEHGAALWTQEKREKFANDPRNLWPVELSLNRSKGARGPDDWLPPSGQCLYTARFVRIVRIFELNLNEAEQSAFQSILERC
;
A
#
# COMPACT_ATOMS: atom_id res chain seq x y z
N LEU A 1 -66.00 48.67 7.70
CA LEU A 1 -65.95 48.29 9.13
C LEU A 1 -64.59 47.74 9.46
N LEU A 2 -63.95 48.45 10.37
CA LEU A 2 -62.63 48.24 10.96
C LEU A 2 -62.47 46.89 11.64
N TYR A 3 -61.28 46.26 11.52
CA TYR A 3 -60.59 45.74 12.69
C TYR A 3 -59.08 45.60 12.43
N ARG A 4 -58.33 46.29 13.27
CA ARG A 4 -56.88 46.36 13.33
C ARG A 4 -56.43 45.33 14.38
N SER A 5 -55.56 44.40 14.06
CA SER A 5 -54.81 43.68 15.09
C SER A 5 -53.33 43.79 14.81
N LYS A 6 -52.65 44.32 15.81
CA LYS A 6 -51.16 44.41 15.90
C LYS A 6 -50.68 43.11 16.53
N ASP A 7 -49.86 42.36 15.84
CA ASP A 7 -49.05 41.32 16.47
C ASP A 7 -47.60 41.69 16.38
N THR A 8 -47.04 41.96 17.52
CA THR A 8 -45.62 42.20 17.80
C THR A 8 -44.87 40.90 17.70
N MET A 9 -44.04 40.77 16.67
CA MET A 9 -43.15 39.63 16.50
C MET A 9 -41.85 39.89 17.28
N SER A 10 -41.76 39.22 18.42
CA SER A 10 -40.59 39.24 19.30
C SER A 10 -39.48 38.40 18.68
N CYS A 11 -38.42 39.05 18.19
CA CYS A 11 -37.19 38.37 17.76
C CYS A 11 -36.41 37.87 18.98
N ILE A 12 -36.45 36.58 19.24
CA ILE A 12 -35.54 35.92 20.17
C ILE A 12 -34.25 35.60 19.41
N LEU A 13 -33.24 36.41 19.71
CA LEU A 13 -31.88 36.21 19.19
C LEU A 13 -31.23 35.07 19.99
N GLY A 14 -31.32 33.84 19.44
CA GLY A 14 -30.64 32.68 20.00
C GLY A 14 -29.12 32.75 19.75
N LEU A 15 -28.37 33.04 20.79
CA LEU A 15 -26.91 33.04 20.80
C LEU A 15 -26.43 31.59 20.76
N LEU A 16 -26.09 31.05 19.56
CA LEU A 16 -25.42 29.78 19.42
C LEU A 16 -23.97 29.89 19.89
N LEU A 17 -23.71 29.43 21.11
CA LEU A 17 -22.36 29.17 21.59
C LEU A 17 -21.75 27.99 20.83
N VAL A 18 -20.91 28.28 19.84
CA VAL A 18 -20.06 27.30 19.18
C VAL A 18 -18.93 26.96 20.15
N VAL A 19 -19.08 25.84 20.87
CA VAL A 19 -17.99 25.28 21.67
C VAL A 19 -17.04 24.58 20.67
N SER A 20 -15.97 25.29 20.27
CA SER A 20 -14.85 24.69 19.55
C SER A 20 -14.08 23.78 20.50
N ALA A 21 -14.30 22.48 20.40
CA ALA A 21 -13.46 21.48 21.03
C ALA A 21 -12.08 21.50 20.32
N SER A 22 -11.11 22.15 20.94
CA SER A 22 -9.71 22.04 20.53
C SER A 22 -9.26 20.63 20.83
N VAL A 23 -9.09 19.80 19.80
CA VAL A 23 -8.40 18.52 19.90
C VAL A 23 -6.93 18.85 20.17
N ALA A 24 -6.52 18.75 21.41
CA ALA A 24 -5.11 18.80 21.77
C ALA A 24 -4.44 17.54 21.21
N TYR A 25 -3.69 17.68 20.12
CA TYR A 25 -2.74 16.67 19.71
C TYR A 25 -1.69 16.56 20.82
N ALA A 26 -1.66 15.44 21.51
CA ALA A 26 -0.60 15.14 22.45
C ALA A 26 0.70 15.01 21.63
N THR A 27 1.54 16.04 21.64
CA THR A 27 2.89 15.98 21.08
C THR A 27 3.68 14.97 21.91
N SER A 28 3.98 13.82 21.36
CA SER A 28 4.86 12.85 21.98
C SER A 28 6.29 13.38 21.96
N PHE A 29 6.89 13.56 23.11
CA PHE A 29 8.27 14.03 23.29
C PHE A 29 9.16 12.88 23.79
N ILE A 30 10.48 13.07 23.71
CA ILE A 30 11.47 12.13 24.23
C ILE A 30 11.83 12.54 25.64
N LYS A 31 11.84 11.61 26.58
CA LYS A 31 12.21 11.83 27.99
C LYS A 31 13.68 11.45 28.22
N LYS A 32 14.54 12.40 28.56
CA LYS A 32 15.89 12.12 29.02
C LYS A 32 15.90 12.01 30.52
N SER A 33 16.14 10.81 31.05
CA SER A 33 16.24 10.58 32.49
C SER A 33 17.51 11.20 33.10
N ASN A 34 17.54 11.34 34.41
CA ASN A 34 18.71 11.84 35.17
C ASN A 34 19.97 10.97 34.94
N SER A 35 19.82 9.70 34.54
CA SER A 35 20.92 8.83 34.13
C SER A 35 21.37 9.02 32.69
N GLY A 36 20.82 10.00 31.98
CA GLY A 36 21.16 10.33 30.60
C GLY A 36 20.60 9.37 29.56
N ILE A 37 19.51 8.65 29.87
CA ILE A 37 18.88 7.74 28.89
C ILE A 37 17.69 8.43 28.23
N CYS A 38 17.67 8.45 26.89
CA CYS A 38 16.60 8.99 26.05
C CYS A 38 15.51 7.93 25.88
N HIS A 39 14.35 8.15 26.50
CA HIS A 39 13.21 7.24 26.41
C HIS A 39 12.17 7.82 25.43
N PRO A 40 12.02 7.27 24.22
CA PRO A 40 10.90 7.60 23.36
C PRO A 40 9.61 6.91 23.85
N PRO A 41 8.43 7.29 23.36
CA PRO A 41 7.13 6.74 23.80
C PRO A 41 7.05 5.20 23.75
N GLU A 42 7.76 4.57 22.80
CA GLU A 42 7.81 3.11 22.64
C GLU A 42 8.71 2.43 23.68
N SER A 43 9.46 3.19 24.47
CA SER A 43 10.30 2.64 25.50
C SER A 43 9.47 2.08 26.66
N SER A 44 9.72 0.84 27.09
CA SER A 44 9.08 0.22 28.25
C SER A 44 9.28 0.99 29.56
N TRP A 45 10.18 1.96 29.58
CA TRP A 45 10.47 2.83 30.72
C TRP A 45 9.88 4.24 30.56
N TYR A 46 9.24 4.55 29.44
CA TYR A 46 8.75 5.89 29.16
C TYR A 46 7.80 6.40 30.25
N ASP A 47 6.78 5.63 30.60
CA ASP A 47 5.78 5.99 31.62
C ASP A 47 6.35 5.97 33.05
N ARG A 48 7.44 5.20 33.27
CA ARG A 48 8.11 5.09 34.58
C ARG A 48 9.16 6.17 34.81
N THR A 49 9.49 6.95 33.77
CA THR A 49 10.45 8.05 33.86
C THR A 49 9.69 9.31 34.27
N GLU A 50 9.66 9.61 35.57
CA GLU A 50 8.95 10.75 36.16
C GLU A 50 9.81 12.00 36.15
N ASP A 51 11.11 11.89 36.51
CA ASP A 51 12.08 12.99 36.44
C ASP A 51 12.85 12.96 35.13
N TYR A 52 12.60 13.91 34.26
CA TYR A 52 13.18 13.95 32.92
C TYR A 52 13.31 15.36 32.33
N GLU A 53 14.20 15.50 31.39
CA GLU A 53 14.28 16.62 30.44
C GLU A 53 13.58 16.22 29.14
N ALA A 54 12.69 17.09 28.61
CA ALA A 54 11.91 16.80 27.41
C ALA A 54 12.63 17.28 26.14
N PHE A 55 12.58 16.45 25.08
CA PHE A 55 13.15 16.76 23.76
C PHE A 55 12.16 16.43 22.65
N ASP A 56 12.14 17.24 21.60
CA ASP A 56 11.24 17.03 20.46
C ASP A 56 11.65 15.86 19.56
N SER A 57 12.91 15.37 19.68
CA SER A 57 13.40 14.24 18.90
C SER A 57 14.49 13.47 19.63
N ILE A 58 14.68 12.21 19.22
CA ILE A 58 15.79 11.36 19.69
C ILE A 58 17.13 12.02 19.37
N ALA A 59 17.28 12.62 18.19
CA ALA A 59 18.50 13.29 17.77
C ALA A 59 18.86 14.43 18.73
N ALA A 60 17.93 15.32 19.06
CA ALA A 60 18.15 16.40 20.00
C ALA A 60 18.53 15.91 21.40
N CYS A 61 17.91 14.81 21.86
CA CYS A 61 18.26 14.20 23.14
C CYS A 61 19.70 13.63 23.14
N ILE A 62 20.13 13.00 22.05
CA ILE A 62 21.51 12.48 21.91
C ILE A 62 22.51 13.61 21.81
N GLU A 63 22.25 14.66 21.05
CA GLU A 63 23.09 15.86 20.95
C GLU A 63 23.27 16.56 22.29
N SER A 64 22.28 16.49 23.18
CA SER A 64 22.38 16.98 24.55
C SER A 64 23.21 16.09 25.48
N GLY A 65 23.88 15.04 24.96
CA GLY A 65 24.68 14.09 25.72
C GLY A 65 23.85 12.91 26.27
N GLY A 66 22.63 12.72 25.79
CA GLY A 66 21.81 11.56 26.11
C GLY A 66 22.26 10.29 25.34
N ARG A 67 21.76 9.13 25.76
CA ARG A 67 22.00 7.83 25.10
C ARG A 67 20.71 7.01 25.08
N LEU A 68 20.56 6.16 24.07
CA LEU A 68 19.41 5.26 23.99
C LEU A 68 19.43 4.14 25.02
N PRO A 69 18.27 3.60 25.42
CA PRO A 69 18.20 2.35 26.19
C PRO A 69 18.95 1.22 25.46
N LYS A 70 19.61 0.33 26.21
CA LYS A 70 20.45 -0.75 25.67
C LYS A 70 19.74 -1.63 24.64
N ALA A 71 18.45 -1.91 24.85
CA ALA A 71 17.64 -2.69 23.92
C ALA A 71 17.39 -1.94 22.59
N MET A 72 17.20 -0.61 22.64
CA MET A 72 17.00 0.21 21.46
C MET A 72 18.30 0.58 20.76
N SER A 73 19.41 0.71 21.49
CA SER A 73 20.74 0.92 20.90
C SER A 73 21.18 -0.29 20.08
N LEU A 74 20.83 -1.50 20.46
CA LEU A 74 21.07 -2.71 19.67
C LEU A 74 20.26 -2.71 18.37
N SER A 75 19.01 -2.23 18.41
CA SER A 75 18.17 -2.10 17.22
C SER A 75 18.65 -0.99 16.28
N LEU A 76 19.07 0.17 16.82
CA LEU A 76 19.64 1.28 16.05
C LEU A 76 21.05 0.98 15.55
N HIS A 77 21.90 0.28 16.32
CA HIS A 77 23.21 -0.19 15.84
C HIS A 77 23.07 -1.25 14.75
N ALA A 78 21.96 -2.00 14.72
CA ALA A 78 21.60 -2.81 13.56
C ALA A 78 21.22 -1.95 12.34
N SER A 79 20.60 -0.78 12.56
CA SER A 79 20.21 0.16 11.49
C SER A 79 21.36 1.09 11.06
N THR A 80 22.18 1.60 12.01
CA THR A 80 23.31 2.51 11.68
C THR A 80 24.57 1.79 11.23
N ARG A 81 24.70 0.48 11.50
CA ARG A 81 25.76 -0.35 10.89
C ARG A 81 25.55 -0.54 9.38
N HIS A 82 24.41 -0.07 8.84
CA HIS A 82 24.12 -0.11 7.42
C HIS A 82 24.69 1.06 6.61
N GLU A 83 25.26 2.11 7.23
CA GLU A 83 25.82 3.24 6.47
C GLU A 83 27.33 3.19 6.25
N GLU A 84 28.10 2.36 6.95
CA GLU A 84 29.58 2.39 6.86
C GLU A 84 30.30 1.10 6.44
N THR A 85 29.60 0.01 6.16
CA THR A 85 30.32 -1.14 5.54
C THR A 85 29.47 -1.74 4.43
N GLY A 86 29.95 -1.50 3.23
CA GLY A 86 29.73 -2.22 1.99
C GLY A 86 28.60 -3.21 1.91
N ASN A 87 27.64 -2.90 1.04
CA ASN A 87 26.93 -3.88 0.25
C ASN A 87 26.36 -5.10 1.00
N ARG A 88 25.49 -4.86 1.99
CA ARG A 88 24.46 -5.87 2.24
C ARG A 88 23.43 -5.74 1.15
N SER A 89 23.67 -6.43 0.06
CA SER A 89 22.69 -6.67 -0.97
C SER A 89 21.38 -7.06 -0.29
N GLN A 90 20.31 -6.30 -0.56
CA GLN A 90 18.95 -6.70 -0.25
C GLN A 90 18.81 -8.18 -0.64
N PRO A 91 18.15 -9.04 0.14
CA PRO A 91 18.02 -10.44 -0.22
C PRO A 91 17.57 -10.54 -1.66
N SER A 92 18.18 -11.43 -2.43
CA SER A 92 17.83 -11.63 -3.83
C SER A 92 16.34 -11.91 -3.95
N TYR A 93 15.71 -11.33 -4.95
CA TYR A 93 14.31 -11.64 -5.25
C TYR A 93 14.15 -13.12 -5.60
N GLU A 94 13.27 -13.79 -4.90
CA GLU A 94 12.79 -15.13 -5.18
C GLU A 94 11.28 -15.09 -5.23
N ARG A 95 10.67 -15.61 -6.31
CA ARG A 95 9.21 -15.56 -6.50
C ARG A 95 8.48 -16.31 -5.38
N GLU A 96 9.06 -17.39 -4.90
CA GLU A 96 8.53 -18.27 -3.85
C GLU A 96 8.33 -17.55 -2.52
N ARG A 97 9.01 -16.42 -2.31
CA ARG A 97 8.79 -15.57 -1.14
C ARG A 97 7.44 -14.85 -1.15
N PHE A 98 6.71 -14.89 -2.26
CA PHE A 98 5.34 -14.41 -2.39
C PHE A 98 4.30 -15.55 -2.34
N GLY A 99 4.69 -16.74 -1.90
CA GLY A 99 3.86 -17.95 -1.82
C GLY A 99 4.17 -18.98 -2.90
N ALA A 100 3.65 -20.17 -2.72
CA ALA A 100 3.91 -21.32 -3.61
C ALA A 100 3.21 -21.23 -4.98
N GLY A 101 2.48 -20.15 -5.25
CA GLY A 101 1.70 -19.94 -6.46
C GLY A 101 0.40 -19.20 -6.17
N TRP A 102 -0.63 -19.50 -6.97
CA TRP A 102 -1.97 -18.95 -6.77
C TRP A 102 -2.63 -19.61 -5.56
N ALA A 103 -3.10 -18.82 -4.60
CA ALA A 103 -3.76 -19.33 -3.41
C ALA A 103 -5.22 -19.69 -3.69
N ASP A 104 -5.65 -20.80 -3.10
CA ASP A 104 -7.05 -21.16 -2.94
C ASP A 104 -7.43 -20.86 -1.48
N VAL A 105 -7.99 -19.66 -1.26
CA VAL A 105 -8.15 -19.10 0.10
C VAL A 105 -9.36 -19.71 0.83
N ASP A 106 -10.42 -20.02 0.11
CA ASP A 106 -11.67 -20.56 0.66
C ASP A 106 -11.82 -22.07 0.47
N GLY A 107 -10.89 -22.71 -0.23
CA GLY A 107 -10.84 -24.17 -0.40
C GLY A 107 -11.86 -24.72 -1.39
N ASP A 108 -12.35 -23.88 -2.30
CA ASP A 108 -13.34 -24.27 -3.32
C ASP A 108 -12.70 -24.84 -4.60
N CYS A 109 -11.39 -24.98 -4.61
CA CYS A 109 -10.50 -25.39 -5.72
C CYS A 109 -10.29 -24.32 -6.82
N GLN A 110 -10.86 -23.14 -6.68
CA GLN A 110 -10.62 -22.03 -7.58
C GLN A 110 -9.49 -21.15 -7.02
N GLU A 111 -8.28 -21.41 -7.43
CA GLU A 111 -7.14 -20.58 -7.07
C GLU A 111 -7.30 -19.14 -7.58
N SER A 112 -6.61 -18.16 -7.01
CA SER A 112 -6.73 -16.72 -7.31
C SER A 112 -6.65 -16.38 -8.81
N ARG A 113 -5.97 -17.20 -9.62
CA ARG A 113 -5.99 -17.08 -11.09
C ARG A 113 -7.38 -17.42 -11.66
N ALA A 114 -8.02 -18.48 -11.19
CA ALA A 114 -9.35 -18.86 -11.64
C ALA A 114 -10.38 -17.84 -11.20
N GLU A 115 -10.31 -17.37 -9.96
CA GLU A 115 -11.16 -16.30 -9.42
C GLU A 115 -11.04 -15.01 -10.24
N ALA A 116 -9.81 -14.55 -10.55
CA ALA A 116 -9.59 -13.37 -11.39
C ALA A 116 -10.21 -13.52 -12.79
N LEU A 117 -10.16 -14.70 -13.39
CA LEU A 117 -10.81 -14.99 -14.67
C LEU A 117 -12.34 -15.00 -14.55
N ILE A 118 -12.89 -15.52 -13.47
CA ILE A 118 -14.34 -15.56 -13.23
C ILE A 118 -14.87 -14.14 -13.02
N GLU A 119 -14.26 -13.39 -12.13
CA GLU A 119 -14.68 -12.04 -11.74
C GLU A 119 -14.61 -11.04 -12.90
N THR A 120 -13.60 -11.14 -13.74
CA THR A 120 -13.35 -10.17 -14.82
C THR A 120 -14.00 -10.52 -16.14
N SER A 121 -14.58 -11.71 -16.28
CA SER A 121 -15.29 -12.09 -17.51
C SER A 121 -16.62 -11.37 -17.65
N SER A 122 -16.86 -10.73 -18.79
CA SER A 122 -18.13 -10.06 -19.13
C SER A 122 -19.27 -11.01 -19.51
N THR A 123 -19.01 -12.31 -19.55
CA THR A 123 -19.99 -13.39 -19.79
C THR A 123 -19.72 -14.55 -18.84
N PRO A 124 -20.69 -15.46 -18.62
CA PRO A 124 -20.43 -16.67 -17.84
C PRO A 124 -19.24 -17.46 -18.42
N VAL A 125 -18.33 -17.84 -17.54
CA VAL A 125 -17.14 -18.62 -17.93
C VAL A 125 -17.50 -20.08 -18.15
N ARG A 126 -16.69 -20.78 -18.97
CA ARG A 126 -16.72 -22.24 -19.10
C ARG A 126 -15.56 -22.86 -18.35
N PHE A 127 -15.82 -23.96 -17.69
CA PHE A 127 -14.85 -24.75 -16.96
C PHE A 127 -14.44 -26.00 -17.73
N SER A 128 -13.28 -26.56 -17.38
CA SER A 128 -12.77 -27.79 -17.97
C SER A 128 -13.66 -29.02 -17.68
N ASP A 129 -14.25 -29.03 -16.50
CA ASP A 129 -15.05 -30.15 -15.99
C ASP A 129 -16.07 -29.71 -14.95
N SER A 130 -16.86 -30.63 -14.42
CA SER A 130 -17.94 -30.39 -13.46
C SER A 130 -17.47 -29.93 -12.09
N ARG A 131 -16.20 -30.11 -11.72
CA ARG A 131 -15.64 -29.59 -10.47
C ARG A 131 -15.45 -28.09 -10.49
N ARG A 132 -15.41 -27.48 -11.70
CA ARG A 132 -15.33 -26.03 -11.91
C ARG A 132 -14.04 -25.38 -11.36
N CYS A 133 -12.97 -26.13 -11.18
CA CYS A 133 -11.71 -25.60 -10.67
C CYS A 133 -10.93 -24.79 -11.73
N ARG A 134 -11.05 -25.15 -13.01
CA ARG A 134 -10.26 -24.55 -14.08
C ARG A 134 -11.13 -23.88 -15.13
N VAL A 135 -10.98 -22.58 -15.29
CA VAL A 135 -11.61 -21.79 -16.37
C VAL A 135 -10.88 -22.05 -17.69
N ILE A 136 -11.62 -22.35 -18.76
CA ILE A 136 -11.09 -22.57 -20.11
C ILE A 136 -11.55 -21.54 -21.14
N ALA A 137 -12.70 -20.92 -20.96
CA ALA A 137 -13.21 -19.89 -21.86
C ALA A 137 -14.11 -18.89 -21.11
N GLY A 138 -14.23 -17.68 -21.64
CA GLY A 138 -15.03 -16.58 -21.16
C GLY A 138 -14.97 -15.42 -22.15
N ARG A 139 -15.23 -14.18 -21.68
CA ARG A 139 -15.06 -13.00 -22.50
C ARG A 139 -14.38 -11.91 -21.69
N TRP A 140 -13.11 -11.71 -21.92
CA TRP A 140 -12.29 -10.72 -21.24
C TRP A 140 -11.92 -9.61 -22.20
N VAL A 141 -11.97 -8.36 -21.71
CA VAL A 141 -11.45 -7.22 -22.44
C VAL A 141 -10.10 -6.86 -21.85
N SER A 142 -9.05 -6.98 -22.63
CA SER A 142 -7.70 -6.65 -22.16
C SER A 142 -7.60 -5.19 -21.75
N PRO A 143 -7.14 -4.89 -20.53
CA PRO A 143 -6.88 -3.52 -20.10
C PRO A 143 -5.69 -2.87 -20.84
N PHE A 144 -4.86 -3.67 -21.52
CA PHE A 144 -3.68 -3.19 -22.25
C PHE A 144 -3.96 -2.82 -23.71
N THR A 145 -4.97 -3.42 -24.34
CA THR A 145 -5.25 -3.20 -25.74
C THR A 145 -6.71 -2.84 -26.04
N GLY A 146 -7.62 -3.18 -25.12
CA GLY A 146 -9.06 -3.14 -25.35
C GLY A 146 -9.58 -4.30 -26.21
N GLN A 147 -8.72 -5.24 -26.63
CA GLN A 147 -9.14 -6.40 -27.42
C GLN A 147 -9.86 -7.44 -26.58
N VAL A 148 -10.75 -8.17 -27.23
CA VAL A 148 -11.49 -9.27 -26.59
C VAL A 148 -10.70 -10.57 -26.70
N ILE A 149 -10.48 -11.22 -25.56
CA ILE A 149 -9.89 -12.54 -25.46
C ILE A 149 -10.97 -13.52 -24.99
N GLN A 150 -11.09 -14.67 -25.62
CA GLN A 150 -12.13 -15.66 -25.31
C GLN A 150 -11.58 -16.97 -24.76
N ASN A 151 -10.33 -17.29 -25.06
CA ASN A 151 -9.68 -18.51 -24.57
C ASN A 151 -8.75 -18.16 -23.42
N SER A 152 -8.93 -18.79 -22.27
CA SER A 152 -8.07 -18.55 -21.09
C SER A 152 -6.62 -18.99 -21.30
N ALA A 153 -6.35 -19.82 -22.33
CA ALA A 153 -4.99 -20.20 -22.68
C ALA A 153 -4.18 -19.06 -23.31
N ASP A 154 -4.86 -18.01 -23.83
CA ASP A 154 -4.23 -16.82 -24.41
C ASP A 154 -4.05 -15.70 -23.39
N ILE A 155 -4.41 -15.97 -22.12
CA ILE A 155 -4.37 -15.01 -21.01
C ILE A 155 -3.31 -15.41 -19.99
N ASP A 156 -2.44 -14.44 -19.64
CA ASP A 156 -1.75 -14.43 -18.37
C ASP A 156 -2.54 -13.58 -17.35
N ILE A 157 -2.53 -13.98 -16.09
CA ILE A 157 -2.92 -13.09 -15.00
C ILE A 157 -1.68 -12.31 -14.59
N ASP A 158 -1.67 -11.04 -14.97
CA ASP A 158 -0.60 -10.13 -14.65
C ASP A 158 -0.76 -9.57 -13.24
N HIS A 159 0.36 -9.47 -12.51
CA HIS A 159 0.44 -8.61 -11.34
C HIS A 159 0.65 -7.18 -11.83
N VAL A 160 -0.38 -6.32 -11.73
CA VAL A 160 -0.32 -4.91 -12.17
C VAL A 160 0.93 -4.23 -11.61
N VAL A 161 1.19 -4.39 -10.31
CA VAL A 161 2.49 -4.11 -9.69
C VAL A 161 3.26 -5.43 -9.59
N PRO A 162 4.33 -5.64 -10.39
CA PRO A 162 5.05 -6.90 -10.43
C PRO A 162 5.66 -7.27 -9.06
N LEU A 163 5.69 -8.57 -8.75
CA LEU A 163 6.22 -9.06 -7.47
C LEU A 163 7.68 -8.65 -7.24
N ARG A 164 8.50 -8.71 -8.31
CA ARG A 164 9.90 -8.29 -8.24
C ARG A 164 10.02 -6.78 -8.04
N TRP A 165 9.22 -5.99 -8.76
CA TRP A 165 9.17 -4.54 -8.56
C TRP A 165 8.80 -4.21 -7.12
N ALA A 166 7.75 -4.85 -6.60
CA ALA A 166 7.34 -4.65 -5.20
C ALA A 166 8.44 -5.04 -4.21
N TRP A 167 9.18 -6.13 -4.49
CA TRP A 167 10.34 -6.55 -3.68
C TRP A 167 11.40 -5.45 -3.56
N GLU A 168 11.76 -4.87 -4.68
CA GLU A 168 12.75 -3.79 -4.79
C GLU A 168 12.25 -2.48 -4.15
N HIS A 169 10.92 -2.33 -3.97
CA HIS A 169 10.24 -1.16 -3.42
C HIS A 169 9.68 -1.35 -1.99
N GLY A 170 10.24 -2.28 -1.24
CA GLY A 170 9.95 -2.44 0.19
C GLY A 170 9.34 -3.77 0.59
N ALA A 171 8.78 -4.56 -0.33
CA ALA A 171 8.18 -5.86 0.00
C ALA A 171 9.19 -6.90 0.52
N ALA A 172 10.48 -6.70 0.28
CA ALA A 172 11.55 -7.49 0.87
C ALA A 172 11.50 -7.51 2.41
N LEU A 173 11.02 -6.42 3.01
CA LEU A 173 10.91 -6.24 4.45
C LEU A 173 9.54 -6.69 5.03
N TRP A 174 8.58 -7.07 4.18
CA TRP A 174 7.27 -7.51 4.64
C TRP A 174 7.32 -8.89 5.30
N THR A 175 6.30 -9.19 6.08
CA THR A 175 6.05 -10.57 6.52
C THR A 175 5.67 -11.45 5.33
N GLN A 176 5.88 -12.75 5.46
CA GLN A 176 5.48 -13.73 4.44
C GLN A 176 3.99 -13.59 4.09
N GLU A 177 3.17 -13.47 5.10
CA GLU A 177 1.72 -13.31 4.99
C GLU A 177 1.30 -12.06 4.19
N LYS A 178 1.96 -10.89 4.43
CA LYS A 178 1.71 -9.67 3.64
C LYS A 178 2.12 -9.84 2.17
N ARG A 179 3.21 -10.55 1.90
CA ARG A 179 3.64 -10.86 0.52
C ARG A 179 2.67 -11.78 -0.20
N GLU A 180 2.21 -12.85 0.46
CA GLU A 180 1.21 -13.77 -0.10
C GLU A 180 -0.11 -13.06 -0.38
N LYS A 181 -0.57 -12.22 0.56
CA LYS A 181 -1.75 -11.37 0.36
C LYS A 181 -1.60 -10.44 -0.83
N PHE A 182 -0.44 -9.81 -1.02
CA PHE A 182 -0.17 -8.94 -2.16
C PHE A 182 -0.20 -9.70 -3.48
N ALA A 183 0.38 -10.90 -3.53
CA ALA A 183 0.43 -11.72 -4.74
C ALA A 183 -0.94 -12.25 -5.17
N ASN A 184 -1.87 -12.42 -4.23
CA ASN A 184 -3.21 -12.96 -4.48
C ASN A 184 -4.33 -11.91 -4.37
N ASP A 185 -3.97 -10.62 -4.21
CA ASP A 185 -4.97 -9.56 -4.11
C ASP A 185 -5.63 -9.30 -5.48
N PRO A 186 -6.97 -9.44 -5.61
CA PRO A 186 -7.66 -9.27 -6.88
C PRO A 186 -7.47 -7.87 -7.49
N ARG A 187 -7.16 -6.88 -6.67
CA ARG A 187 -6.83 -5.53 -7.16
C ARG A 187 -5.51 -5.49 -7.92
N ASN A 188 -4.61 -6.43 -7.65
CA ASN A 188 -3.32 -6.55 -8.32
C ASN A 188 -3.33 -7.55 -9.49
N LEU A 189 -4.45 -8.21 -9.76
CA LEU A 189 -4.56 -9.25 -10.77
C LEU A 189 -5.38 -8.79 -11.98
N TRP A 190 -4.76 -8.83 -13.17
CA TRP A 190 -5.41 -8.49 -14.43
C TRP A 190 -5.25 -9.58 -15.49
N PRO A 191 -6.33 -9.99 -16.17
CA PRO A 191 -6.24 -10.85 -17.35
C PRO A 191 -5.76 -10.01 -18.55
N VAL A 192 -4.60 -10.36 -19.07
CA VAL A 192 -3.93 -9.67 -20.19
C VAL A 192 -3.38 -10.65 -21.20
N GLU A 193 -2.96 -10.15 -22.36
CA GLU A 193 -2.27 -10.97 -23.37
C GLU A 193 -0.92 -11.47 -22.85
N LEU A 194 -0.63 -12.76 -23.08
CA LEU A 194 0.64 -13.40 -22.70
C LEU A 194 1.87 -12.62 -23.19
N SER A 195 1.83 -12.14 -24.44
CA SER A 195 2.96 -11.42 -25.05
C SER A 195 3.24 -10.10 -24.38
N LEU A 196 2.18 -9.34 -24.01
CA LEU A 196 2.31 -8.05 -23.34
C LEU A 196 2.72 -8.20 -21.89
N ASN A 197 2.21 -9.22 -21.18
CA ASN A 197 2.69 -9.53 -19.83
C ASN A 197 4.19 -9.85 -19.83
N ARG A 198 4.64 -10.70 -20.75
CA ARG A 198 6.07 -11.01 -20.91
C ARG A 198 6.90 -9.79 -21.31
N SER A 199 6.35 -8.94 -22.19
CA SER A 199 6.98 -7.68 -22.55
C SER A 199 7.13 -6.74 -21.36
N LYS A 200 6.10 -6.63 -20.52
CA LYS A 200 6.14 -5.84 -19.31
C LYS A 200 7.18 -6.36 -18.32
N GLY A 201 7.16 -7.65 -18.03
CA GLY A 201 8.07 -8.27 -17.05
C GLY A 201 7.95 -7.63 -15.66
N ALA A 202 9.08 -7.21 -15.11
CA ALA A 202 9.13 -6.60 -13.77
C ALA A 202 9.12 -5.06 -13.78
N ARG A 203 8.78 -4.43 -14.90
CA ARG A 203 8.88 -2.96 -15.07
C ARG A 203 7.65 -2.23 -14.54
N GLY A 204 7.89 -1.02 -14.01
CA GLY A 204 6.86 -0.05 -13.65
C GLY A 204 6.43 0.83 -14.83
N PRO A 205 5.46 1.75 -14.61
CA PRO A 205 4.97 2.67 -15.66
C PRO A 205 6.01 3.63 -16.22
N ASP A 206 7.10 3.89 -15.52
CA ASP A 206 8.25 4.68 -15.95
C ASP A 206 9.08 4.00 -17.05
N ASP A 207 9.14 2.66 -17.03
CA ASP A 207 9.95 1.85 -17.94
C ASP A 207 9.11 1.11 -18.99
N TRP A 208 7.82 0.90 -18.75
CA TRP A 208 6.93 0.21 -19.66
C TRP A 208 5.49 0.71 -19.54
N LEU A 209 4.89 0.98 -20.68
CA LEU A 209 3.47 1.30 -20.80
C LEU A 209 2.80 0.37 -21.82
N PRO A 210 1.53 0.00 -21.60
CA PRO A 210 0.79 -0.79 -22.58
C PRO A 210 0.52 0.02 -23.85
N PRO A 211 0.24 -0.65 -25.00
CA PRO A 211 -0.10 0.02 -26.26
C PRO A 211 -1.32 0.95 -26.15
N SER A 212 -2.28 0.61 -25.31
CA SER A 212 -3.40 1.48 -24.95
C SER A 212 -3.72 1.34 -23.46
N GLY A 213 -4.70 2.11 -22.95
CA GLY A 213 -5.08 2.03 -21.52
C GLY A 213 -4.00 2.51 -20.54
N GLN A 214 -3.02 3.30 -20.99
CA GLN A 214 -1.89 3.77 -20.18
C GLN A 214 -2.33 4.49 -18.92
N CYS A 215 -3.35 5.34 -19.03
CA CYS A 215 -3.95 6.05 -17.89
C CYS A 215 -4.54 5.10 -16.85
N LEU A 216 -5.31 4.13 -17.31
CA LEU A 216 -5.94 3.12 -16.44
C LEU A 216 -4.89 2.26 -15.74
N TYR A 217 -3.88 1.81 -16.48
CA TYR A 217 -2.76 1.04 -15.95
C TYR A 217 -2.00 1.81 -14.88
N THR A 218 -1.55 3.03 -15.19
CA THR A 218 -0.77 3.85 -14.26
C THR A 218 -1.58 4.22 -13.02
N ALA A 219 -2.85 4.60 -13.18
CA ALA A 219 -3.71 4.93 -12.05
C ALA A 219 -3.91 3.72 -11.12
N ARG A 220 -4.13 2.52 -11.68
CA ARG A 220 -4.25 1.30 -10.88
C ARG A 220 -2.93 0.93 -10.21
N PHE A 221 -1.81 1.03 -10.90
CA PHE A 221 -0.48 0.80 -10.35
C PHE A 221 -0.23 1.69 -9.12
N VAL A 222 -0.41 2.99 -9.25
CA VAL A 222 -0.23 3.96 -8.15
C VAL A 222 -1.19 3.67 -6.99
N ARG A 223 -2.43 3.29 -7.29
CA ARG A 223 -3.39 2.91 -6.24
C ARG A 223 -2.91 1.70 -5.43
N ILE A 224 -2.39 0.67 -6.09
CA ILE A 224 -1.87 -0.54 -5.42
C ILE A 224 -0.62 -0.19 -4.59
N VAL A 225 0.29 0.60 -5.16
CA VAL A 225 1.48 1.11 -4.45
C VAL A 225 1.08 1.77 -3.13
N ARG A 226 0.06 2.63 -3.14
CA ARG A 226 -0.45 3.31 -1.94
C ARG A 226 -1.12 2.35 -0.95
N ILE A 227 -1.92 1.40 -1.43
CA ILE A 227 -2.63 0.44 -0.57
C ILE A 227 -1.64 -0.45 0.20
N PHE A 228 -0.55 -0.85 -0.44
CA PHE A 228 0.45 -1.73 0.15
C PHE A 228 1.65 -0.98 0.75
N GLU A 229 1.64 0.36 0.68
CA GLU A 229 2.69 1.23 1.23
C GLU A 229 4.07 0.90 0.64
N LEU A 230 4.12 0.73 -0.68
CA LEU A 230 5.37 0.55 -1.41
C LEU A 230 6.06 1.90 -1.62
N ASN A 231 7.38 1.90 -1.61
CA ASN A 231 8.18 3.10 -1.76
C ASN A 231 8.32 3.48 -3.24
N LEU A 232 8.20 4.76 -3.53
CA LEU A 232 8.55 5.33 -4.83
C LEU A 232 9.74 6.27 -4.65
N ASN A 233 10.70 6.21 -5.55
CA ASN A 233 11.71 7.25 -5.64
C ASN A 233 11.16 8.50 -6.36
N GLU A 234 11.88 9.61 -6.30
CA GLU A 234 11.45 10.89 -6.87
C GLU A 234 11.25 10.84 -8.39
N ALA A 235 12.07 10.07 -9.10
CA ALA A 235 11.98 9.92 -10.56
C ALA A 235 10.71 9.17 -10.95
N GLU A 236 10.38 8.06 -10.26
CA GLU A 236 9.15 7.29 -10.45
C GLU A 236 7.91 8.14 -10.13
N GLN A 237 7.92 8.88 -9.01
CA GLN A 237 6.83 9.78 -8.64
C GLN A 237 6.56 10.80 -9.75
N SER A 238 7.62 11.46 -10.23
CA SER A 238 7.54 12.46 -11.31
C SER A 238 7.04 11.84 -12.62
N ALA A 239 7.56 10.66 -13.00
CA ALA A 239 7.14 9.95 -14.19
C ALA A 239 5.67 9.55 -14.14
N PHE A 240 5.22 8.94 -13.05
CA PHE A 240 3.83 8.52 -12.88
C PHE A 240 2.86 9.71 -12.86
N GLN A 241 3.24 10.79 -12.17
CA GLN A 241 2.45 12.02 -12.17
C GLN A 241 2.35 12.60 -13.59
N SER A 242 3.45 12.70 -14.32
CA SER A 242 3.48 13.20 -15.71
C SER A 242 2.61 12.35 -16.65
N ILE A 243 2.52 11.03 -16.46
CA ILE A 243 1.62 10.18 -17.24
C ILE A 243 0.17 10.52 -16.90
N LEU A 244 -0.17 10.61 -15.61
CA LEU A 244 -1.54 10.86 -15.14
C LEU A 244 -2.06 12.25 -15.49
N GLU A 245 -1.19 13.26 -15.55
CA GLU A 245 -1.57 14.62 -15.96
C GLU A 245 -1.96 14.72 -17.45
N ARG A 246 -1.52 13.77 -18.28
CA ARG A 246 -1.93 13.67 -19.71
C ARG A 246 -3.24 12.89 -19.90
N CYS A 247 -3.83 12.38 -18.82
CA CYS A 247 -5.06 11.61 -18.82
C CYS A 247 -6.29 12.48 -18.60
#